data_d5874489e0af610a11e6c78675f09e71
#
_entry.id   d5874489e0af610a11e6c78675f09e71
#
_cell.length_a   1.000
_cell.length_b   1.000
_cell.length_c   1.000
_cell.angle_alpha   90.00
_cell.angle_beta   90.00
_cell.angle_gamma   90.00
#
_symmetry.space_group_name_H-M   'P 1'
#
loop_
_entity.id
_entity.type
_entity.pdbx_description
1 polymer ?
#
loop_
_entity_poly.entity_id
_entity_poly.type
_entity_poly.pdbx_seq_one_letter_code
_entity_poly.pdbx_strand_id
1 'polypeptide(L)'
;MNIKSKKFNSLGFLKRPKDTKVVVAMSGGVDSSTVAGLMKKDGYDVIGITLKLYDDAKSSKESRQCCAGQDILDAKRVSQQLNIEHKILYYQKKFKKEVIDSFVDSYVAGETPIPCVQCNQTVKFRDLYSY
;
A
#
# COMPACT_ATOMS: atom_id res chain seq x y z
N MET A 1 43.11 -8.53 -13.59
CA MET A 1 42.12 -7.70 -12.89
C MET A 1 40.73 -8.10 -13.31
N ASN A 2 39.99 -8.81 -12.46
CA ASN A 2 38.59 -9.08 -12.70
C ASN A 2 37.79 -7.82 -12.39
N ILE A 3 37.46 -7.04 -13.41
CA ILE A 3 36.42 -6.05 -13.34
C ILE A 3 35.10 -6.83 -13.29
N LYS A 4 34.67 -7.22 -12.09
CA LYS A 4 33.30 -7.65 -11.87
C LYS A 4 32.44 -6.45 -12.26
N SER A 5 31.86 -6.46 -13.44
CA SER A 5 30.88 -5.47 -13.85
C SER A 5 29.84 -5.38 -12.74
N LYS A 6 29.79 -4.27 -12.03
CA LYS A 6 28.75 -4.01 -11.02
C LYS A 6 27.42 -4.02 -11.75
N LYS A 7 26.72 -5.14 -11.71
CA LYS A 7 25.45 -5.33 -12.40
C LYS A 7 24.34 -4.80 -11.52
N PHE A 8 23.63 -3.79 -12.01
CA PHE A 8 22.41 -3.30 -11.37
C PHE A 8 21.31 -4.37 -11.43
N ASN A 9 20.50 -4.45 -10.37
CA ASN A 9 19.29 -5.25 -10.41
C ASN A 9 18.20 -4.52 -11.25
N SER A 10 17.04 -5.14 -11.46
CA SER A 10 15.95 -4.57 -12.27
C SER A 10 15.36 -3.27 -11.69
N LEU A 11 15.61 -2.98 -10.41
CA LEU A 11 15.20 -1.73 -9.76
C LEU A 11 16.31 -0.65 -9.77
N GLY A 12 17.45 -0.91 -10.42
CA GLY A 12 18.53 0.05 -10.55
C GLY A 12 19.51 0.13 -9.35
N PHE A 13 19.49 -0.83 -8.43
CA PHE A 13 20.39 -0.89 -7.30
C PHE A 13 21.57 -1.84 -7.55
N LEU A 14 22.75 -1.51 -7.01
CA LEU A 14 23.96 -2.34 -7.06
C LEU A 14 23.94 -3.53 -6.07
N LYS A 15 22.74 -4.01 -5.73
CA LYS A 15 22.51 -5.14 -4.82
C LYS A 15 21.86 -6.28 -5.57
N ARG A 16 22.12 -7.51 -5.12
CA ARG A 16 21.38 -8.67 -5.64
C ARG A 16 19.90 -8.54 -5.26
N PRO A 17 18.96 -9.07 -6.06
CA PRO A 17 17.54 -9.06 -5.71
C PRO A 17 17.29 -9.56 -4.28
N LYS A 18 17.86 -10.68 -3.89
CA LYS A 18 17.69 -11.27 -2.54
C LYS A 18 18.19 -10.39 -1.38
N ASP A 19 19.11 -9.46 -1.66
CA ASP A 19 19.66 -8.52 -0.68
C ASP A 19 18.95 -7.14 -0.75
N THR A 20 17.94 -7.03 -1.61
CA THR A 20 17.13 -5.82 -1.80
C THR A 20 15.74 -6.06 -1.26
N LYS A 21 15.38 -5.37 -0.19
CA LYS A 21 14.03 -5.41 0.38
C LYS A 21 13.09 -4.51 -0.42
N VAL A 22 11.94 -5.05 -0.79
CA VAL A 22 10.89 -4.35 -1.52
C VAL A 22 9.61 -4.34 -0.69
N VAL A 23 9.13 -3.17 -0.39
CA VAL A 23 7.82 -2.99 0.26
C VAL A 23 6.77 -2.74 -0.81
N VAL A 24 5.76 -3.59 -0.86
CA VAL A 24 4.62 -3.45 -1.77
C VAL A 24 3.39 -3.02 -1.00
N ALA A 25 2.86 -1.85 -1.32
CA ALA A 25 1.58 -1.40 -0.81
C ALA A 25 0.46 -2.20 -1.48
N MET A 26 -0.20 -3.07 -0.72
CA MET A 26 -1.22 -3.99 -1.22
C MET A 26 -2.62 -3.51 -0.84
N SER A 27 -3.44 -3.25 -1.84
CA SER A 27 -4.84 -2.83 -1.68
C SER A 27 -5.84 -3.99 -1.70
N GLY A 28 -5.37 -5.23 -1.93
CA GLY A 28 -6.25 -6.38 -2.21
C GLY A 28 -6.64 -6.50 -3.69
N GLY A 29 -6.33 -5.49 -4.52
CA GLY A 29 -6.60 -5.49 -5.95
C GLY A 29 -5.57 -6.29 -6.77
N VAL A 30 -5.89 -6.50 -8.05
CA VAL A 30 -5.09 -7.29 -8.99
C VAL A 30 -3.71 -6.66 -9.24
N ASP A 31 -3.64 -5.34 -9.40
CA ASP A 31 -2.41 -4.65 -9.78
C ASP A 31 -1.34 -4.78 -8.70
N SER A 32 -1.66 -4.47 -7.45
CA SER A 32 -0.72 -4.57 -6.33
C SER A 32 -0.31 -6.02 -6.07
N SER A 33 -1.24 -6.96 -6.20
CA SER A 33 -0.97 -8.40 -6.07
C SER A 33 -0.03 -8.89 -7.17
N THR A 34 -0.20 -8.41 -8.40
CA THR A 34 0.68 -8.73 -9.54
C THR A 34 2.09 -8.19 -9.31
N VAL A 35 2.22 -6.94 -8.84
CA VAL A 35 3.53 -6.36 -8.52
C VAL A 35 4.24 -7.17 -7.43
N ALA A 36 3.54 -7.55 -6.36
CA ALA A 36 4.11 -8.39 -5.31
C ALA A 36 4.60 -9.73 -5.85
N GLY A 37 3.80 -10.38 -6.71
CA GLY A 37 4.16 -11.63 -7.37
C GLY A 37 5.37 -11.52 -8.27
N LEU A 38 5.45 -10.47 -9.09
CA LEU A 38 6.59 -10.22 -9.99
C LEU A 38 7.88 -9.96 -9.20
N MET A 39 7.83 -9.13 -8.15
CA MET A 39 8.99 -8.86 -7.31
C MET A 39 9.48 -10.13 -6.61
N LYS A 40 8.55 -10.95 -6.10
CA LYS A 40 8.89 -12.25 -5.51
C LYS A 40 9.52 -13.21 -6.53
N LYS A 41 8.96 -13.28 -7.74
CA LYS A 41 9.49 -14.09 -8.84
C LYS A 41 10.91 -13.66 -9.24
N ASP A 42 11.18 -12.37 -9.25
CA ASP A 42 12.49 -11.81 -9.55
C ASP A 42 13.52 -12.02 -8.42
N GLY A 43 13.09 -12.60 -7.31
CA GLY A 43 13.97 -13.00 -6.20
C GLY A 43 14.22 -11.92 -5.15
N TYR A 44 13.42 -10.86 -5.12
CA TYR A 44 13.51 -9.81 -4.10
C TYR A 44 12.98 -10.30 -2.74
N ASP A 45 13.47 -9.68 -1.67
CA ASP A 45 12.90 -9.82 -0.32
C ASP A 45 11.68 -8.92 -0.21
N VAL A 46 10.48 -9.49 -0.38
CA VAL A 46 9.22 -8.74 -0.51
C VAL A 46 8.44 -8.76 0.79
N ILE A 47 7.97 -7.57 1.20
CA ILE A 47 7.00 -7.40 2.30
C ILE A 47 5.77 -6.70 1.74
N GLY A 48 4.59 -7.26 1.97
CA GLY A 48 3.32 -6.63 1.69
C GLY A 48 2.85 -5.76 2.86
N ILE A 49 2.36 -4.55 2.58
CA ILE A 49 1.76 -3.67 3.58
C ILE A 49 0.37 -3.24 3.09
N THR A 50 -0.63 -3.39 3.96
CA THR A 50 -1.99 -2.91 3.70
C THR A 50 -2.37 -1.86 4.76
N LEU A 51 -2.94 -0.75 4.31
CA LEU A 51 -3.45 0.30 5.19
C LEU A 51 -4.92 0.04 5.49
N LYS A 52 -5.28 -0.05 6.76
CA LYS A 52 -6.68 -0.05 7.20
C LYS A 52 -7.09 1.38 7.52
N LEU A 53 -7.99 1.93 6.71
CA LEU A 53 -8.41 3.33 6.77
C LEU A 53 -9.81 3.50 7.37
N TYR A 54 -10.62 2.44 7.41
CA TYR A 54 -12.01 2.46 7.90
C TYR A 54 -12.23 1.40 8.97
N ASP A 55 -13.25 1.64 9.83
CA ASP A 55 -13.73 0.66 10.80
C ASP A 55 -14.81 -0.23 10.17
N ASP A 56 -14.76 -1.52 10.41
CA ASP A 56 -15.65 -2.52 9.82
C ASP A 56 -17.13 -2.33 10.21
N ALA A 57 -17.38 -1.70 11.36
CA ALA A 57 -18.73 -1.50 11.92
C ALA A 57 -19.59 -0.47 11.16
N LYS A 58 -19.03 0.27 10.20
CA LYS A 58 -19.73 1.34 9.46
C LYS A 58 -19.79 1.14 7.96
N SER A 59 -19.26 0.05 7.44
CA SER A 59 -19.34 -0.26 6.01
C SER A 59 -20.64 -1.01 5.72
N SER A 60 -21.62 -0.32 5.13
CA SER A 60 -22.74 -0.99 4.48
C SER A 60 -22.24 -1.95 3.41
N LYS A 61 -22.86 -3.12 3.31
CA LYS A 61 -22.47 -4.23 2.41
C LYS A 61 -22.37 -3.89 0.92
N GLU A 62 -22.66 -2.66 0.52
CA GLU A 62 -22.80 -2.27 -0.89
C GLU A 62 -21.73 -1.31 -1.43
N SER A 63 -20.84 -0.76 -0.60
CA SER A 63 -19.82 0.14 -1.10
C SER A 63 -18.51 -0.61 -1.32
N ARG A 64 -18.10 -0.73 -2.58
CA ARG A 64 -16.72 -1.07 -2.99
C ARG A 64 -15.80 0.10 -2.60
N GLN A 65 -15.55 0.25 -1.32
CA GLN A 65 -14.64 1.29 -0.83
C GLN A 65 -13.21 0.75 -0.85
N CYS A 66 -12.27 1.59 -1.29
CA CYS A 66 -10.85 1.29 -1.21
C CYS A 66 -10.47 0.95 0.25
N CYS A 67 -9.78 -0.17 0.47
CA CYS A 67 -9.32 -0.65 1.78
C CYS A 67 -10.46 -1.11 2.72
N ALA A 68 -11.53 -1.67 2.18
CA ALA A 68 -12.56 -2.39 2.94
C ALA A 68 -12.00 -3.69 3.55
N GLY A 69 -12.70 -4.27 4.56
CA GLY A 69 -12.25 -5.47 5.24
C GLY A 69 -12.00 -6.66 4.30
N GLN A 70 -12.77 -6.80 3.21
CA GLN A 70 -12.55 -7.83 2.20
C GLN A 70 -11.22 -7.65 1.47
N ASP A 71 -10.85 -6.41 1.13
CA ASP A 71 -9.58 -6.12 0.45
C ASP A 71 -8.37 -6.50 1.31
N ILE A 72 -8.47 -6.31 2.63
CA ILE A 72 -7.44 -6.74 3.57
C ILE A 72 -7.31 -8.27 3.59
N LEU A 73 -8.43 -8.98 3.59
CA LEU A 73 -8.45 -10.45 3.53
C LEU A 73 -7.86 -10.97 2.21
N ASP A 74 -8.16 -10.32 1.11
CA ASP A 74 -7.63 -10.67 -0.21
C ASP A 74 -6.13 -10.42 -0.28
N ALA A 75 -5.64 -9.28 0.21
CA ALA A 75 -4.22 -8.99 0.31
C ALA A 75 -3.48 -10.01 1.19
N LYS A 76 -4.08 -10.39 2.33
CA LYS A 76 -3.53 -11.42 3.22
C LYS A 76 -3.45 -12.77 2.53
N ARG A 77 -4.50 -13.18 1.82
CA ARG A 77 -4.54 -14.44 1.08
C ARG A 77 -3.46 -14.50 0.00
N VAL A 78 -3.32 -13.46 -0.81
CA VAL A 78 -2.27 -13.35 -1.82
C VAL A 78 -0.88 -13.42 -1.20
N SER A 79 -0.65 -12.71 -0.11
CA SER A 79 0.63 -12.72 0.59
C SER A 79 0.99 -14.12 1.10
N GLN A 80 0.02 -14.87 1.60
CA GLN A 80 0.20 -16.26 2.01
C GLN A 80 0.54 -17.17 0.82
N GLN A 81 -0.14 -17.01 -0.31
CA GLN A 81 0.14 -17.77 -1.54
C GLN A 81 1.54 -17.48 -2.10
N LEU A 82 1.98 -16.24 -2.01
CA LEU A 82 3.31 -15.82 -2.44
C LEU A 82 4.42 -16.14 -1.42
N ASN A 83 4.05 -16.59 -0.23
CA ASN A 83 4.96 -16.82 0.89
C ASN A 83 5.80 -15.57 1.21
N ILE A 84 5.14 -14.43 1.34
CA ILE A 84 5.73 -13.15 1.74
C ILE A 84 5.15 -12.69 3.07
N GLU A 85 5.92 -11.92 3.83
CA GLU A 85 5.43 -11.25 5.03
C GLU A 85 4.37 -10.22 4.67
N HIS A 86 3.29 -10.13 5.46
CA HIS A 86 2.24 -9.14 5.28
C HIS A 86 1.95 -8.41 6.60
N LYS A 87 1.94 -7.09 6.54
CA LYS A 87 1.63 -6.22 7.69
C LYS A 87 0.40 -5.37 7.39
N ILE A 88 -0.44 -5.19 8.40
CA ILE A 88 -1.59 -4.31 8.36
C ILE A 88 -1.30 -3.11 9.26
N LEU A 89 -1.36 -1.92 8.70
CA LEU A 89 -1.18 -0.67 9.43
C LEU A 89 -2.53 0.01 9.65
N TYR A 90 -2.82 0.32 10.89
CA TYR A 90 -4.11 0.87 11.32
C TYR A 90 -4.05 2.40 11.36
N TYR A 91 -4.54 3.05 10.32
CA TYR A 91 -4.53 4.51 10.16
C TYR A 91 -5.93 5.15 10.19
N GLN A 92 -6.94 4.49 10.81
CA GLN A 92 -8.33 4.97 10.82
C GLN A 92 -8.46 6.38 11.41
N LYS A 93 -7.84 6.63 12.55
CA LYS A 93 -7.89 7.95 13.23
C LYS A 93 -7.24 9.04 12.39
N LYS A 94 -6.09 8.73 11.79
CA LYS A 94 -5.34 9.68 10.97
C LYS A 94 -6.07 9.98 9.65
N PHE A 95 -6.63 8.97 9.03
CA PHE A 95 -7.45 9.10 7.83
C PHE A 95 -8.67 9.99 8.10
N LYS A 96 -9.38 9.76 9.21
CA LYS A 96 -10.51 10.61 9.61
C LYS A 96 -10.07 12.07 9.75
N LYS A 97 -9.02 12.34 10.51
CA LYS A 97 -8.55 13.70 10.79
C LYS A 97 -8.05 14.42 9.53
N GLU A 98 -7.21 13.79 8.73
CA GLU A 98 -6.51 14.45 7.63
C GLU A 98 -7.29 14.43 6.32
N VAL A 99 -8.19 13.48 6.12
CA VAL A 99 -8.93 13.33 4.86
C VAL A 99 -10.41 13.64 5.04
N ILE A 100 -11.09 12.97 5.97
CA ILE A 100 -12.55 13.12 6.12
C ILE A 100 -12.90 14.49 6.66
N ASP A 101 -12.27 14.93 7.75
CA ASP A 101 -12.57 16.23 8.36
C ASP A 101 -12.20 17.38 7.40
N SER A 102 -11.07 17.27 6.70
CA SER A 102 -10.68 18.24 5.68
C SER A 102 -11.66 18.27 4.49
N PHE A 103 -12.17 17.12 4.07
CA PHE A 103 -13.21 17.02 3.03
C PHE A 103 -14.50 17.76 3.47
N VAL A 104 -14.96 17.51 4.69
CA VAL A 104 -16.17 18.14 5.22
C VAL A 104 -15.99 19.65 5.29
N ASP A 105 -14.87 20.15 5.82
CA ASP A 105 -14.58 21.56 5.94
C ASP A 105 -14.54 22.27 4.57
N SER A 106 -13.89 21.67 3.59
CA SER A 106 -13.84 22.21 2.22
C SER A 106 -15.21 22.23 1.57
N TYR A 107 -16.01 21.18 1.74
CA TYR A 107 -17.36 21.08 1.18
C TYR A 107 -18.28 22.14 1.79
N VAL A 108 -18.24 22.34 3.11
CA VAL A 108 -19.01 23.37 3.81
C VAL A 108 -18.60 24.79 3.37
N ALA A 109 -17.32 25.00 3.06
CA ALA A 109 -16.81 26.26 2.53
C ALA A 109 -17.19 26.52 1.05
N GLY A 110 -17.89 25.60 0.38
CA GLY A 110 -18.32 25.72 -1.02
C GLY A 110 -17.25 25.34 -2.04
N GLU A 111 -16.18 24.70 -1.60
CA GLU A 111 -15.14 24.17 -2.48
C GLU A 111 -15.48 22.75 -2.96
N THR A 112 -14.85 22.31 -4.06
CA THR A 112 -14.97 20.93 -4.54
C THR A 112 -13.71 20.14 -4.16
N PRO A 113 -13.67 19.47 -3.00
CA PRO A 113 -12.49 18.72 -2.56
C PRO A 113 -12.34 17.41 -3.33
N ILE A 114 -11.08 16.96 -3.47
CA ILE A 114 -10.74 15.66 -4.03
C ILE A 114 -10.10 14.81 -2.92
N PRO A 115 -10.89 14.02 -2.15
CA PRO A 115 -10.39 13.32 -0.97
C PRO A 115 -9.36 12.24 -1.32
N CYS A 116 -9.44 11.61 -2.50
CA CYS A 116 -8.46 10.62 -2.93
C CYS A 116 -7.06 11.20 -3.11
N VAL A 117 -6.93 12.42 -3.63
CA VAL A 117 -5.64 13.11 -3.75
C VAL A 117 -5.06 13.40 -2.38
N GLN A 118 -5.86 13.91 -1.47
CA GLN A 118 -5.43 14.17 -0.09
C GLN A 118 -5.00 12.89 0.63
N CYS A 119 -5.75 11.80 0.52
CA CYS A 119 -5.40 10.51 1.08
C CYS A 119 -4.08 9.99 0.53
N ASN A 120 -3.85 10.10 -0.78
CA ASN A 120 -2.60 9.68 -1.39
C ASN A 120 -1.42 10.52 -0.88
N GLN A 121 -1.55 11.85 -0.82
CA GLN A 121 -0.47 12.75 -0.41
C GLN A 121 -0.11 12.59 1.07
N THR A 122 -1.08 12.40 1.95
CA THR A 122 -0.87 12.38 3.40
C THR A 122 -0.67 10.97 3.94
N VAL A 123 -1.69 10.13 3.86
CA VAL A 123 -1.71 8.83 4.53
C VAL A 123 -0.94 7.76 3.74
N LYS A 124 -1.24 7.64 2.44
CA LYS A 124 -0.68 6.54 1.67
C LYS A 124 0.79 6.71 1.33
N PHE A 125 1.22 7.91 0.97
CA PHE A 125 2.62 8.11 0.56
C PHE A 125 3.48 8.69 1.67
N ARG A 126 3.12 9.83 2.25
CA ARG A 126 3.93 10.45 3.30
C ARG A 126 4.16 9.52 4.49
N ASP A 127 3.09 8.95 5.03
CA ASP A 127 3.17 8.19 6.27
C ASP A 127 3.71 6.78 6.04
N LEU A 128 3.32 6.14 4.94
CA LEU A 128 3.85 4.83 4.59
C LEU A 128 5.35 4.88 4.27
N TYR A 129 5.81 5.96 3.64
CA TYR A 129 7.24 6.16 3.36
C TYR A 129 8.07 6.34 4.63
N SER A 130 7.47 6.92 5.68
CA SER A 130 8.12 7.15 6.97
C SER A 130 8.13 5.93 7.90
N TYR A 131 7.36 4.88 7.58
CA TYR A 131 7.28 3.63 8.35
C TYR A 131 8.49 2.73 8.10
#